data_1b7f71660ebad5b5b085ab366de03159
#
_entry.id   1b7f71660ebad5b5b085ab366de03159
#
_cell.length_a   1.000
_cell.length_b   1.000
_cell.length_c   1.000
_cell.angle_alpha   90.00
_cell.angle_beta   90.00
_cell.angle_gamma   90.00
#
_symmetry.space_group_name_H-M   'P 1'
#
loop_
_entity.id
_entity.type
_entity.pdbx_description
1 polymer ?
#
loop_
_entity_poly.entity_id
_entity_poly.type
_entity_poly.pdbx_seq_one_letter_code
_entity_poly.pdbx_strand_id
1 'polypeptide(L)'
;MIKVDKQLRCKRCYSWIEEDWQLPGGQYYCRACIVFGRNQEGKELYYFPSKTSEIEFPVLKWFGELTPYQAEISEKLLRTYQKQKDSLVHAVTGAGKTEMIYNIVAYVLENKGHVAIASPRVDVCRELFLRMKRDFTCSISLLHAEGEPYDGSPLVIATTHQLLKFYQSFDLVIVDEVDAYPFVGNVMLNHAVEQAKTETGRFIYLTATSTLSLEEQVRLGTLEKHHLARRFHGNPLVLPKFFWQGRLQKSLTRGKLPRPLLY
;
A
#
# COMPACT_ATOMS: atom_id res chain seq x y z
N MET A 1 -8.24 17.18 -17.26
CA MET A 1 -6.87 17.33 -17.79
C MET A 1 -6.24 18.59 -17.25
N ILE A 2 -4.94 18.61 -17.04
CA ILE A 2 -4.15 19.79 -16.67
C ILE A 2 -3.02 19.96 -17.67
N LYS A 3 -2.64 21.22 -17.96
CA LYS A 3 -1.45 21.53 -18.78
C LYS A 3 -0.24 21.68 -17.85
N VAL A 4 0.82 20.93 -18.14
CA VAL A 4 2.12 21.03 -17.49
C VAL A 4 3.17 21.10 -18.59
N ASP A 5 3.98 22.14 -18.61
CA ASP A 5 5.05 22.35 -19.61
C ASP A 5 4.59 22.12 -21.07
N LYS A 6 3.45 22.69 -21.45
CA LYS A 6 2.79 22.57 -22.78
C LYS A 6 2.22 21.18 -23.11
N GLN A 7 2.38 20.18 -22.25
CA GLN A 7 1.78 18.86 -22.41
C GLN A 7 0.55 18.66 -21.50
N LEU A 8 -0.33 17.74 -21.89
CA LEU A 8 -1.49 17.40 -21.08
C LEU A 8 -1.19 16.25 -20.13
N ARG A 9 -1.63 16.39 -18.88
CA ARG A 9 -1.66 15.30 -17.89
C ARG A 9 -3.07 14.98 -17.43
N CYS A 10 -3.30 13.71 -17.14
CA CYS A 10 -4.55 13.25 -16.56
C CYS A 10 -4.65 13.68 -15.09
N LYS A 11 -5.74 14.37 -14.69
CA LYS A 11 -5.96 14.75 -13.29
C LYS A 11 -6.14 13.54 -12.35
N ARG A 12 -6.65 12.39 -12.86
CA ARG A 12 -6.93 11.21 -12.04
C ARG A 12 -5.71 10.34 -11.80
N CYS A 13 -4.90 10.07 -12.82
CA CYS A 13 -3.79 9.11 -12.72
C CYS A 13 -2.40 9.73 -12.95
N TYR A 14 -2.36 11.02 -13.23
CA TYR A 14 -1.15 11.80 -13.46
C TYR A 14 -0.29 11.36 -14.65
N SER A 15 -0.78 10.42 -15.49
CA SER A 15 -0.11 10.01 -16.72
C SER A 15 -0.11 11.12 -17.75
N TRP A 16 0.96 11.21 -18.54
CA TRP A 16 1.02 12.04 -19.70
C TRP A 16 0.01 11.58 -20.75
N ILE A 17 -0.60 12.50 -21.46
CA ILE A 17 -1.51 12.23 -22.57
C ILE A 17 -0.70 12.23 -23.84
N GLU A 18 -0.74 11.14 -24.57
CA GLU A 18 -0.05 10.96 -25.84
C GLU A 18 -0.85 11.59 -26.99
N GLU A 19 -0.16 11.98 -28.06
CA GLU A 19 -0.76 12.69 -29.20
C GLU A 19 -1.82 11.85 -29.94
N ASP A 20 -1.69 10.52 -29.93
CA ASP A 20 -2.65 9.58 -30.53
C ASP A 20 -3.87 9.28 -29.65
N TRP A 21 -3.92 9.83 -28.41
CA TRP A 21 -5.05 9.67 -27.49
C TRP A 21 -6.12 10.76 -27.72
N GLN A 22 -6.47 10.98 -28.98
CA GLN A 22 -7.44 11.95 -29.40
C GLN A 22 -8.75 11.27 -29.86
N LEU A 23 -9.88 11.87 -29.50
CA LEU A 23 -11.20 11.45 -29.98
C LEU A 23 -11.45 12.07 -31.38
N PRO A 24 -12.38 11.52 -32.17
CA PRO A 24 -12.75 12.10 -33.48
C PRO A 24 -13.16 13.56 -33.43
N GLY A 25 -13.66 14.04 -32.29
CA GLY A 25 -14.03 15.45 -32.05
C GLY A 25 -12.86 16.36 -31.61
N GLY A 26 -11.61 15.87 -31.65
CA GLY A 26 -10.41 16.65 -31.36
C GLY A 26 -10.03 16.71 -29.87
N GLN A 27 -10.91 16.31 -28.94
CA GLN A 27 -10.58 16.31 -27.50
C GLN A 27 -9.69 15.13 -27.14
N TYR A 28 -8.75 15.36 -26.22
CA TYR A 28 -7.90 14.31 -25.66
C TYR A 28 -8.58 13.53 -24.53
N TYR A 29 -8.25 12.27 -24.37
CA TYR A 29 -8.70 11.43 -23.25
C TYR A 29 -7.57 10.57 -22.71
N CYS A 30 -7.67 10.14 -21.45
CA CYS A 30 -6.66 9.29 -20.83
C CYS A 30 -6.95 7.81 -21.08
N ARG A 31 -6.04 7.11 -21.78
CA ARG A 31 -6.10 5.65 -21.97
C ARG A 31 -5.57 4.91 -20.74
N ALA A 32 -4.57 5.45 -20.02
CA ALA A 32 -3.92 4.78 -18.90
C ALA A 32 -4.87 4.39 -17.76
N CYS A 33 -5.91 5.20 -17.50
CA CYS A 33 -6.90 4.90 -16.46
C CYS A 33 -8.33 4.71 -17.00
N ILE A 34 -8.46 4.29 -18.26
CA ILE A 34 -9.76 4.13 -18.94
C ILE A 34 -10.68 3.11 -18.24
N VAL A 35 -10.13 2.11 -17.57
CA VAL A 35 -10.86 1.09 -16.79
C VAL A 35 -11.71 1.69 -15.67
N PHE A 36 -11.41 2.91 -15.20
CA PHE A 36 -12.19 3.65 -14.22
C PHE A 36 -13.16 4.66 -14.86
N GLY A 37 -13.52 4.47 -16.11
CA GLY A 37 -14.30 5.39 -16.91
C GLY A 37 -13.43 6.43 -17.63
N ARG A 38 -13.97 6.97 -18.73
CA ARG A 38 -13.23 7.89 -19.58
C ARG A 38 -13.07 9.27 -18.92
N ASN A 39 -11.81 9.64 -18.69
CA ASN A 39 -11.43 11.00 -18.30
C ASN A 39 -10.96 11.74 -19.56
N GLN A 40 -11.63 12.81 -19.96
CA GLN A 40 -11.36 13.55 -21.19
C GLN A 40 -11.21 15.05 -20.94
N GLU A 41 -10.60 15.73 -21.90
CA GLU A 41 -10.47 17.18 -21.92
C GLU A 41 -11.85 17.86 -21.92
N GLY A 42 -11.98 18.96 -21.18
CA GLY A 42 -13.23 19.68 -21.04
C GLY A 42 -14.26 19.06 -20.08
N LYS A 43 -13.98 17.87 -19.51
CA LYS A 43 -14.82 17.28 -18.45
C LYS A 43 -14.17 17.40 -17.09
N GLU A 44 -15.02 17.60 -16.08
CA GLU A 44 -14.60 17.67 -14.69
C GLU A 44 -14.66 16.31 -14.03
N LEU A 45 -13.82 16.13 -13.00
CA LEU A 45 -13.89 15.01 -12.07
C LEU A 45 -14.61 15.51 -10.81
N TYR A 46 -15.65 14.82 -10.43
CA TYR A 46 -16.42 15.13 -9.23
C TYR A 46 -15.90 14.28 -8.08
N TYR A 47 -15.77 14.91 -6.92
CA TYR A 47 -15.42 14.29 -5.66
C TYR A 47 -16.64 14.29 -4.74
N PHE A 48 -16.88 13.17 -4.10
CA PHE A 48 -17.92 13.01 -3.09
C PHE A 48 -17.23 12.68 -1.77
N PRO A 49 -17.33 13.56 -0.75
CA PRO A 49 -16.74 13.29 0.55
C PRO A 49 -17.35 12.03 1.16
N SER A 50 -16.52 11.26 1.86
CA SER A 50 -16.97 10.08 2.57
C SER A 50 -18.00 10.44 3.64
N LYS A 51 -19.06 9.64 3.74
CA LYS A 51 -20.07 9.81 4.80
C LYS A 51 -19.52 9.24 6.10
N THR A 52 -19.83 9.90 7.21
CA THR A 52 -19.54 9.36 8.54
C THR A 52 -20.37 8.09 8.72
N SER A 53 -19.69 6.97 8.96
CA SER A 53 -20.34 5.69 9.23
C SER A 53 -20.61 5.55 10.72
N GLU A 54 -21.75 4.95 11.07
CA GLU A 54 -21.96 4.46 12.43
C GLU A 54 -21.06 3.26 12.67
N ILE A 55 -20.30 3.30 13.76
CA ILE A 55 -19.31 2.28 14.11
C ILE A 55 -19.71 1.69 15.45
N GLU A 56 -19.81 0.36 15.51
CA GLU A 56 -20.02 -0.36 16.76
C GLU A 56 -18.73 -0.43 17.58
N PHE A 57 -18.85 -0.21 18.89
CA PHE A 57 -17.72 -0.30 19.81
C PHE A 57 -17.76 -1.62 20.60
N PRO A 58 -16.61 -2.24 20.89
CA PRO A 58 -15.27 -1.88 20.41
C PRO A 58 -15.09 -2.16 18.91
N VAL A 59 -14.34 -1.31 18.22
CA VAL A 59 -14.06 -1.49 16.78
C VAL A 59 -13.17 -2.69 16.54
N LEU A 60 -12.19 -2.93 17.42
CA LEU A 60 -11.27 -4.08 17.38
C LEU A 60 -11.76 -5.17 18.34
N LYS A 61 -12.06 -6.35 17.80
CA LYS A 61 -12.47 -7.55 18.55
C LYS A 61 -11.43 -8.68 18.51
N TRP A 62 -10.21 -8.36 18.17
CA TRP A 62 -9.11 -9.32 18.11
C TRP A 62 -8.65 -9.74 19.52
N PHE A 63 -8.58 -11.06 19.76
CA PHE A 63 -8.19 -11.66 21.04
C PHE A 63 -6.74 -12.18 21.08
N GLY A 64 -5.96 -11.92 20.03
CA GLY A 64 -4.55 -12.31 19.99
C GLY A 64 -3.68 -11.40 20.87
N GLU A 65 -2.45 -11.83 21.09
CA GLU A 65 -1.44 -11.06 21.82
C GLU A 65 -0.29 -10.70 20.91
N LEU A 66 0.12 -9.43 20.96
CA LEU A 66 1.34 -8.99 20.31
C LEU A 66 2.56 -9.43 21.14
N THR A 67 3.59 -9.91 20.47
CA THR A 67 4.88 -10.05 21.14
C THR A 67 5.38 -8.69 21.63
N PRO A 68 6.24 -8.62 22.65
CA PRO A 68 6.75 -7.33 23.17
C PRO A 68 7.31 -6.41 22.08
N TYR A 69 7.99 -6.97 21.08
CA TYR A 69 8.55 -6.21 19.95
C TYR A 69 7.47 -5.67 19.00
N GLN A 70 6.43 -6.46 18.74
CA GLN A 70 5.29 -6.01 17.94
C GLN A 70 4.48 -4.92 18.68
N ALA A 71 4.26 -5.10 19.98
CA ALA A 71 3.58 -4.11 20.82
C ALA A 71 4.33 -2.77 20.81
N GLU A 72 5.66 -2.80 20.94
CA GLU A 72 6.50 -1.60 20.85
C GLU A 72 6.32 -0.87 19.51
N ILE A 73 6.32 -1.61 18.37
CA ILE A 73 6.09 -1.02 17.05
C ILE A 73 4.68 -0.44 16.95
N SER A 74 3.65 -1.19 17.40
CA SER A 74 2.26 -0.76 17.40
C SER A 74 2.06 0.55 18.16
N GLU A 75 2.66 0.68 19.36
CA GLU A 75 2.63 1.93 20.13
C GLU A 75 3.36 3.08 19.41
N LYS A 76 4.53 2.80 18.83
CA LYS A 76 5.29 3.81 18.08
C LYS A 76 4.49 4.33 16.90
N LEU A 77 3.82 3.46 16.14
CA LEU A 77 2.96 3.85 15.03
C LEU A 77 1.87 4.83 15.47
N LEU A 78 1.17 4.53 16.58
CA LEU A 78 0.15 5.41 17.13
C LEU A 78 0.74 6.77 17.54
N ARG A 79 1.87 6.77 18.25
CA ARG A 79 2.54 8.01 18.67
C ARG A 79 3.03 8.84 17.48
N THR A 80 3.55 8.20 16.42
CA THR A 80 4.01 8.88 15.21
C THR A 80 2.85 9.50 14.44
N TYR A 81 1.71 8.80 14.34
CA TYR A 81 0.48 9.32 13.76
C TYR A 81 -0.02 10.55 14.52
N GLN A 82 -0.08 10.50 15.86
CA GLN A 82 -0.48 11.63 16.73
C GLN A 82 0.45 12.83 16.59
N LYS A 83 1.74 12.62 16.30
CA LYS A 83 2.71 13.67 15.97
C LYS A 83 2.59 14.19 14.54
N GLN A 84 1.59 13.74 13.80
CA GLN A 84 1.36 14.14 12.42
C GLN A 84 2.55 13.82 11.49
N LYS A 85 3.15 12.62 11.66
CA LYS A 85 4.25 12.12 10.83
C LYS A 85 3.89 10.81 10.14
N ASP A 86 4.46 10.59 8.98
CA ASP A 86 4.37 9.34 8.25
C ASP A 86 5.34 8.29 8.81
N SER A 87 5.01 7.01 8.66
CA SER A 87 5.77 5.90 9.21
C SER A 87 6.20 4.89 8.15
N LEU A 88 7.41 4.34 8.32
CA LEU A 88 7.91 3.18 7.60
C LEU A 88 8.12 2.02 8.58
N VAL A 89 7.39 0.94 8.43
CA VAL A 89 7.64 -0.31 9.13
C VAL A 89 8.50 -1.21 8.24
N HIS A 90 9.77 -1.27 8.55
CA HIS A 90 10.72 -2.19 7.92
C HIS A 90 10.81 -3.46 8.77
N ALA A 91 10.07 -4.50 8.39
CA ALA A 91 9.98 -5.73 9.15
C ALA A 91 10.11 -6.95 8.24
N VAL A 92 10.88 -7.94 8.69
CA VAL A 92 11.11 -9.17 7.94
C VAL A 92 9.81 -9.90 7.61
N THR A 93 9.82 -10.71 6.56
CA THR A 93 8.69 -11.57 6.20
C THR A 93 8.34 -12.51 7.37
N GLY A 94 7.06 -12.61 7.71
CA GLY A 94 6.58 -13.39 8.85
C GLY A 94 6.77 -12.71 10.22
N ALA A 95 7.01 -11.40 10.26
CA ALA A 95 7.06 -10.61 11.51
C ALA A 95 5.68 -10.30 12.10
N GLY A 96 4.57 -10.59 11.39
CA GLY A 96 3.22 -10.21 11.81
C GLY A 96 2.93 -8.72 11.62
N LYS A 97 3.27 -8.18 10.44
CA LYS A 97 3.05 -6.75 10.11
C LYS A 97 1.58 -6.34 10.23
N THR A 98 0.66 -7.24 9.90
CA THR A 98 -0.78 -6.99 9.92
C THR A 98 -1.29 -6.71 11.33
N GLU A 99 -0.89 -7.50 12.30
CA GLU A 99 -1.35 -7.35 13.68
C GLU A 99 -0.77 -6.07 14.34
N MET A 100 0.42 -5.64 13.93
CA MET A 100 1.03 -4.40 14.44
C MET A 100 0.24 -3.14 14.08
N ILE A 101 -0.52 -3.16 12.97
CA ILE A 101 -1.31 -1.99 12.54
C ILE A 101 -2.72 -1.97 13.14
N TYR A 102 -3.19 -3.01 13.84
CA TYR A 102 -4.55 -3.10 14.34
C TYR A 102 -4.93 -1.93 15.26
N ASN A 103 -4.07 -1.60 16.22
CA ASN A 103 -4.35 -0.53 17.16
C ASN A 103 -4.49 0.84 16.50
N ILE A 104 -3.64 1.16 15.53
CA ILE A 104 -3.73 2.45 14.82
C ILE A 104 -4.95 2.50 13.89
N VAL A 105 -5.30 1.39 13.25
CA VAL A 105 -6.52 1.28 12.42
C VAL A 105 -7.75 1.49 13.32
N ALA A 106 -7.83 0.78 14.46
CA ALA A 106 -8.92 0.94 15.42
C ALA A 106 -9.01 2.40 15.92
N TYR A 107 -7.88 2.98 16.32
CA TYR A 107 -7.84 4.37 16.79
C TYR A 107 -8.41 5.36 15.76
N VAL A 108 -8.02 5.24 14.49
CA VAL A 108 -8.51 6.15 13.45
C VAL A 108 -10.02 5.96 13.22
N LEU A 109 -10.49 4.72 13.14
CA LEU A 109 -11.91 4.40 12.98
C LEU A 109 -12.75 4.88 14.18
N GLU A 110 -12.30 4.68 15.41
CA GLU A 110 -12.96 5.14 16.64
C GLU A 110 -13.09 6.66 16.70
N ASN A 111 -12.14 7.37 16.07
CA ASN A 111 -12.19 8.82 15.89
C ASN A 111 -12.96 9.25 14.62
N LYS A 112 -13.80 8.35 14.05
CA LYS A 112 -14.64 8.59 12.86
C LYS A 112 -13.84 8.89 11.58
N GLY A 113 -12.57 8.55 11.55
CA GLY A 113 -11.72 8.63 10.38
C GLY A 113 -11.92 7.44 9.44
N HIS A 114 -11.40 7.57 8.22
CA HIS A 114 -11.43 6.53 7.19
C HIS A 114 -10.03 5.99 6.95
N VAL A 115 -9.93 4.67 6.77
CA VAL A 115 -8.67 3.97 6.58
C VAL A 115 -8.66 3.20 5.26
N ALA A 116 -7.59 3.36 4.48
CA ALA A 116 -7.29 2.49 3.35
C ALA A 116 -6.07 1.63 3.65
N ILE A 117 -6.16 0.31 3.39
CA ILE A 117 -5.03 -0.60 3.36
C ILE A 117 -4.88 -1.08 1.93
N ALA A 118 -3.77 -0.73 1.29
CA ALA A 118 -3.52 -1.03 -0.10
C ALA A 118 -2.32 -1.95 -0.29
N SER A 119 -2.42 -2.87 -1.24
CA SER A 119 -1.31 -3.71 -1.69
C SER A 119 -1.32 -3.77 -3.22
N PRO A 120 -0.17 -3.92 -3.90
CA PRO A 120 -0.15 -4.15 -5.34
C PRO A 120 -0.76 -5.50 -5.76
N ARG A 121 -0.95 -6.44 -4.83
CA ARG A 121 -1.35 -7.83 -5.08
C ARG A 121 -2.77 -8.12 -4.59
N VAL A 122 -3.60 -8.69 -5.46
CA VAL A 122 -4.99 -9.04 -5.15
C VAL A 122 -5.10 -10.13 -4.09
N ASP A 123 -4.24 -11.15 -4.13
CA ASP A 123 -4.20 -12.23 -3.15
C ASP A 123 -3.92 -11.73 -1.74
N VAL A 124 -2.99 -10.78 -1.58
CA VAL A 124 -2.71 -10.11 -0.32
C VAL A 124 -3.92 -9.30 0.18
N CYS A 125 -4.58 -8.54 -0.72
CA CYS A 125 -5.79 -7.81 -0.36
C CYS A 125 -6.91 -8.74 0.13
N ARG A 126 -7.11 -9.88 -0.52
CA ARG A 126 -8.11 -10.88 -0.10
C ARG A 126 -7.79 -11.48 1.28
N GLU A 127 -6.52 -11.81 1.53
CA GLU A 127 -6.08 -12.32 2.83
C GLU A 127 -6.28 -11.28 3.94
N LEU A 128 -5.86 -10.04 3.70
CA LEU A 128 -6.07 -8.92 4.63
C LEU A 128 -7.56 -8.71 4.92
N PHE A 129 -8.40 -8.74 3.89
CA PHE A 129 -9.85 -8.58 4.05
C PHE A 129 -10.45 -9.65 4.96
N LEU A 130 -10.10 -10.91 4.78
CA LEU A 130 -10.61 -12.00 5.62
C LEU A 130 -10.16 -11.83 7.08
N ARG A 131 -8.92 -11.43 7.32
CA ARG A 131 -8.40 -11.16 8.67
C ARG A 131 -9.12 -9.98 9.31
N MET A 132 -9.19 -8.83 8.61
CA MET A 132 -9.83 -7.63 9.12
C MET A 132 -11.33 -7.85 9.37
N LYS A 133 -12.04 -8.58 8.51
CA LYS A 133 -13.45 -8.91 8.68
C LYS A 133 -13.71 -9.79 9.93
N ARG A 134 -12.76 -10.65 10.26
CA ARG A 134 -12.80 -11.44 11.49
C ARG A 134 -12.57 -10.59 12.74
N ASP A 135 -11.61 -9.66 12.67
CA ASP A 135 -11.02 -8.99 13.83
C ASP A 135 -11.57 -7.57 14.07
N PHE A 136 -12.35 -7.00 13.14
CA PHE A 136 -12.99 -5.69 13.26
C PHE A 136 -14.51 -5.80 13.18
N THR A 137 -15.22 -4.86 13.83
CA THR A 137 -16.70 -4.83 13.85
C THR A 137 -17.29 -3.95 12.77
N CYS A 138 -16.52 -3.00 12.23
CA CYS A 138 -16.98 -2.07 11.20
C CYS A 138 -17.19 -2.75 9.83
N SER A 139 -17.93 -2.11 8.94
CA SER A 139 -18.03 -2.51 7.54
C SER A 139 -16.69 -2.32 6.83
N ILE A 140 -16.38 -3.23 5.92
CA ILE A 140 -15.10 -3.25 5.19
C ILE A 140 -15.38 -3.51 3.71
N SER A 141 -14.95 -2.60 2.83
CA SER A 141 -14.96 -2.83 1.38
C SER A 141 -13.67 -3.50 0.91
N LEU A 142 -13.78 -4.51 0.04
CA LEU A 142 -12.66 -5.09 -0.70
C LEU A 142 -12.72 -4.66 -2.16
N LEU A 143 -11.74 -3.87 -2.60
CA LEU A 143 -11.71 -3.31 -3.94
C LEU A 143 -10.57 -3.89 -4.78
N HIS A 144 -10.92 -4.58 -5.86
CA HIS A 144 -10.03 -5.04 -6.92
C HIS A 144 -10.74 -4.99 -8.27
N ALA A 145 -10.07 -5.38 -9.36
CA ALA A 145 -10.60 -5.20 -10.71
C ALA A 145 -11.96 -5.90 -10.94
N GLU A 146 -12.15 -7.07 -10.34
CA GLU A 146 -13.35 -7.92 -10.45
C GLU A 146 -14.21 -7.89 -9.18
N GLY A 147 -13.95 -6.95 -8.28
CA GLY A 147 -14.63 -6.84 -6.98
C GLY A 147 -15.92 -6.02 -7.05
N GLU A 148 -16.64 -6.06 -5.93
CA GLU A 148 -17.86 -5.25 -5.75
C GLU A 148 -17.53 -3.74 -5.75
N PRO A 149 -18.51 -2.89 -6.11
CA PRO A 149 -18.37 -1.45 -5.97
C PRO A 149 -18.15 -1.02 -4.52
N TYR A 150 -17.52 0.15 -4.34
CA TYR A 150 -17.38 0.75 -3.01
C TYR A 150 -18.76 1.07 -2.40
N ASP A 151 -18.99 0.60 -1.20
CA ASP A 151 -20.26 0.69 -0.47
C ASP A 151 -20.31 1.78 0.60
N GLY A 152 -19.24 2.57 0.73
CA GLY A 152 -19.13 3.62 1.77
C GLY A 152 -18.50 3.16 3.07
N SER A 153 -17.96 1.95 3.15
CA SER A 153 -17.29 1.43 4.35
C SER A 153 -16.14 2.32 4.81
N PRO A 154 -15.97 2.53 6.14
CA PRO A 154 -14.91 3.37 6.68
C PRO A 154 -13.52 2.70 6.60
N LEU A 155 -13.47 1.38 6.47
CA LEU A 155 -12.25 0.62 6.22
C LEU A 155 -12.28 0.03 4.81
N VAL A 156 -11.29 0.39 4.00
CA VAL A 156 -11.14 -0.07 2.62
C VAL A 156 -9.87 -0.90 2.50
N ILE A 157 -9.99 -2.10 1.96
CA ILE A 157 -8.85 -2.91 1.53
C ILE A 157 -8.88 -2.95 0.02
N ALA A 158 -7.80 -2.53 -0.63
CA ALA A 158 -7.80 -2.30 -2.07
C ALA A 158 -6.46 -2.66 -2.73
N THR A 159 -6.52 -3.01 -4.02
CA THR A 159 -5.29 -2.92 -4.80
C THR A 159 -4.91 -1.45 -5.01
N THR A 160 -3.61 -1.16 -5.07
CA THR A 160 -3.11 0.21 -5.23
C THR A 160 -3.73 0.95 -6.43
N HIS A 161 -4.06 0.24 -7.51
CA HIS A 161 -4.78 0.80 -8.66
C HIS A 161 -6.18 1.31 -8.31
N GLN A 162 -6.88 0.65 -7.40
CA GLN A 162 -8.25 1.05 -7.03
C GLN A 162 -8.29 2.38 -6.27
N LEU A 163 -7.17 2.79 -5.68
CA LEU A 163 -7.06 4.11 -5.03
C LEU A 163 -7.21 5.27 -6.00
N LEU A 164 -7.08 5.05 -7.33
CA LEU A 164 -7.43 6.05 -8.35
C LEU A 164 -8.90 6.48 -8.34
N LYS A 165 -9.78 5.77 -7.66
CA LYS A 165 -11.20 6.14 -7.47
C LYS A 165 -11.40 7.17 -6.36
N PHE A 166 -10.40 7.37 -5.51
CA PHE A 166 -10.50 8.19 -4.30
C PHE A 166 -9.69 9.48 -4.43
N TYR A 167 -10.22 10.53 -3.85
CA TYR A 167 -9.55 11.81 -3.74
C TYR A 167 -9.77 12.35 -2.33
N GLN A 168 -8.69 12.59 -1.57
CA GLN A 168 -8.72 13.11 -0.19
C GLN A 168 -9.77 12.42 0.70
N SER A 169 -9.79 11.07 0.67
CA SER A 169 -10.86 10.29 1.30
C SER A 169 -10.42 9.57 2.57
N PHE A 170 -9.13 9.42 2.82
CA PHE A 170 -8.63 8.61 3.93
C PHE A 170 -7.71 9.40 4.86
N ASP A 171 -7.97 9.29 6.16
CA ASP A 171 -7.15 9.87 7.22
C ASP A 171 -5.91 9.04 7.51
N LEU A 172 -5.95 7.76 7.16
CA LEU A 172 -4.82 6.86 7.21
C LEU A 172 -4.77 5.99 5.95
N VAL A 173 -3.65 6.04 5.25
CA VAL A 173 -3.37 5.16 4.11
C VAL A 173 -2.19 4.25 4.46
N ILE A 174 -2.43 2.96 4.51
CA ILE A 174 -1.41 1.94 4.76
C ILE A 174 -1.11 1.26 3.43
N VAL A 175 0.16 1.24 3.03
CA VAL A 175 0.59 0.58 1.80
C VAL A 175 1.48 -0.60 2.19
N ASP A 176 0.97 -1.81 1.96
CA ASP A 176 1.73 -3.04 2.19
C ASP A 176 2.48 -3.47 0.92
N GLU A 177 3.62 -4.10 1.12
CA GLU A 177 4.52 -4.52 0.05
C GLU A 177 4.93 -3.36 -0.89
N VAL A 178 5.32 -2.20 -0.34
CA VAL A 178 5.72 -1.03 -1.14
C VAL A 178 6.94 -1.29 -2.03
N ASP A 179 7.69 -2.34 -1.75
CA ASP A 179 8.83 -2.83 -2.51
C ASP A 179 8.45 -3.78 -3.67
N ALA A 180 7.17 -4.18 -3.76
CA ALA A 180 6.72 -5.11 -4.78
C ALA A 180 6.36 -4.43 -6.11
N TYR A 181 6.60 -5.15 -7.21
CA TYR A 181 6.04 -4.79 -8.52
C TYR A 181 4.50 -4.92 -8.50
N PRO A 182 3.74 -4.03 -9.14
CA PRO A 182 4.16 -2.90 -10.00
C PRO A 182 4.28 -1.55 -9.27
N PHE A 183 4.26 -1.49 -7.96
CA PHE A 183 4.21 -0.23 -7.20
C PHE A 183 5.53 0.56 -7.29
N VAL A 184 6.67 -0.13 -7.13
CA VAL A 184 8.00 0.52 -7.18
C VAL A 184 8.24 1.22 -8.50
N GLY A 185 8.55 2.52 -8.45
CA GLY A 185 8.85 3.34 -9.62
C GLY A 185 7.65 3.68 -10.51
N ASN A 186 6.44 3.29 -10.12
CA ASN A 186 5.23 3.56 -10.89
C ASN A 186 4.60 4.89 -10.47
N VAL A 187 4.77 5.91 -11.31
CA VAL A 187 4.27 7.28 -11.05
C VAL A 187 2.75 7.30 -10.85
N MET A 188 2.00 6.52 -11.64
CA MET A 188 0.54 6.47 -11.54
C MET A 188 0.07 5.88 -10.20
N LEU A 189 0.71 4.81 -9.73
CA LEU A 189 0.33 4.16 -8.46
C LEU A 189 0.75 5.00 -7.25
N ASN A 190 1.92 5.63 -7.30
CA ASN A 190 2.33 6.57 -6.27
C ASN A 190 1.35 7.75 -6.19
N HIS A 191 0.96 8.32 -7.36
CA HIS A 191 -0.04 9.38 -7.40
C HIS A 191 -1.41 8.91 -6.86
N ALA A 192 -1.84 7.67 -7.17
CA ALA A 192 -3.08 7.11 -6.64
C ALA A 192 -3.11 7.06 -5.11
N VAL A 193 -2.01 6.63 -4.51
CA VAL A 193 -1.84 6.58 -3.04
C VAL A 193 -1.85 8.00 -2.45
N GLU A 194 -1.07 8.91 -3.02
CA GLU A 194 -0.96 10.30 -2.55
C GLU A 194 -2.30 11.04 -2.62
N GLN A 195 -3.03 10.96 -3.74
CA GLN A 195 -4.29 11.67 -3.89
C GLN A 195 -5.42 11.11 -3.02
N ALA A 196 -5.35 9.83 -2.63
CA ALA A 196 -6.37 9.16 -1.82
C ALA A 196 -6.37 9.65 -0.36
N LYS A 197 -5.22 10.12 0.14
CA LYS A 197 -5.04 10.62 1.49
C LYS A 197 -5.62 12.04 1.64
N THR A 198 -6.27 12.33 2.77
CA THR A 198 -6.67 13.70 3.13
C THR A 198 -5.44 14.59 3.38
N GLU A 199 -5.60 15.90 3.37
CA GLU A 199 -4.49 16.84 3.65
C GLU A 199 -3.86 16.59 5.02
N THR A 200 -4.66 16.27 6.02
CA THR A 200 -4.23 15.95 7.38
C THR A 200 -3.94 14.48 7.61
N GLY A 201 -4.23 13.62 6.65
CA GLY A 201 -4.01 12.17 6.72
C GLY A 201 -2.53 11.78 6.78
N ARG A 202 -2.27 10.52 7.09
CA ARG A 202 -0.91 9.98 7.24
C ARG A 202 -0.71 8.70 6.46
N PHE A 203 0.54 8.45 6.12
CA PHE A 203 0.97 7.19 5.52
C PHE A 203 1.63 6.26 6.53
N ILE A 204 1.38 4.97 6.36
CA ILE A 204 2.20 3.90 6.92
C ILE A 204 2.62 2.99 5.76
N TYR A 205 3.90 2.92 5.51
CA TYR A 205 4.49 2.02 4.52
C TYR A 205 4.99 0.76 5.22
N LEU A 206 4.58 -0.42 4.73
CA LEU A 206 5.01 -1.72 5.24
C LEU A 206 5.89 -2.38 4.18
N THR A 207 7.07 -2.85 4.58
CA THR A 207 7.99 -3.52 3.66
C THR A 207 8.90 -4.52 4.38
N ALA A 208 9.35 -5.52 3.65
CA ALA A 208 10.47 -6.38 4.07
C ALA A 208 11.81 -5.86 3.54
N THR A 209 11.79 -5.06 2.47
CA THR A 209 12.98 -4.52 1.79
C THR A 209 12.78 -3.02 1.56
N SER A 210 13.56 -2.19 2.22
CA SER A 210 13.45 -0.73 2.04
C SER A 210 14.03 -0.29 0.70
N THR A 211 13.33 0.62 0.02
CA THR A 211 13.80 1.21 -1.23
C THR A 211 14.68 2.44 -0.96
N LEU A 212 15.54 2.81 -1.93
CA LEU A 212 16.38 4.01 -1.81
C LEU A 212 15.56 5.27 -1.57
N SER A 213 14.40 5.40 -2.22
CA SER A 213 13.51 6.55 -2.06
C SER A 213 12.95 6.67 -0.64
N LEU A 214 12.56 5.55 -0.01
CA LEU A 214 12.06 5.53 1.37
C LEU A 214 13.19 5.83 2.37
N GLU A 215 14.39 5.27 2.16
CA GLU A 215 15.54 5.58 3.02
C GLU A 215 15.94 7.06 2.92
N GLU A 216 15.83 7.67 1.75
CA GLU A 216 16.06 9.11 1.59
C GLU A 216 15.02 9.93 2.37
N GLN A 217 13.75 9.58 2.33
CA GLN A 217 12.71 10.24 3.14
C GLN A 217 12.96 10.10 4.65
N VAL A 218 13.42 8.92 5.08
CA VAL A 218 13.85 8.70 6.48
C VAL A 218 15.02 9.60 6.83
N ARG A 219 16.03 9.70 5.97
CA ARG A 219 17.20 10.58 6.16
C ARG A 219 16.82 12.06 6.25
N LEU A 220 15.83 12.50 5.45
CA LEU A 220 15.29 13.86 5.48
C LEU A 220 14.36 14.13 6.67
N GLY A 221 14.01 13.11 7.47
CA GLY A 221 13.14 13.25 8.65
C GLY A 221 11.64 13.40 8.31
N THR A 222 11.24 13.23 7.05
CA THR A 222 9.84 13.28 6.61
C THR A 222 9.11 11.96 6.88
N LEU A 223 9.85 10.87 7.07
CA LEU A 223 9.35 9.52 7.32
C LEU A 223 10.04 8.94 8.57
N GLU A 224 9.26 8.49 9.57
CA GLU A 224 9.79 7.87 10.79
C GLU A 224 9.91 6.35 10.60
N LYS A 225 11.13 5.82 10.73
CA LYS A 225 11.40 4.39 10.48
C LYS A 225 11.31 3.57 11.77
N HIS A 226 10.51 2.52 11.73
CA HIS A 226 10.39 1.50 12.76
C HIS A 226 10.91 0.17 12.20
N HIS A 227 11.89 -0.45 12.85
CA HIS A 227 12.56 -1.64 12.35
C HIS A 227 12.31 -2.85 13.25
N LEU A 228 11.90 -3.98 12.65
CA LEU A 228 11.72 -5.26 13.32
C LEU A 228 12.43 -6.38 12.54
N ALA A 229 13.61 -6.77 13.02
CA ALA A 229 14.46 -7.81 12.40
C ALA A 229 14.12 -9.24 12.87
N ARG A 230 12.96 -9.46 13.53
CA ARG A 230 12.58 -10.77 14.09
C ARG A 230 11.28 -11.28 13.50
N ARG A 231 11.19 -12.57 13.22
CA ARG A 231 9.94 -13.25 12.89
C ARG A 231 9.08 -13.43 14.15
N PHE A 232 7.77 -13.50 13.96
CA PHE A 232 6.79 -13.73 15.03
C PHE A 232 7.13 -14.97 15.88
N HIS A 233 7.51 -16.07 15.24
CA HIS A 233 7.86 -17.32 15.90
C HIS A 233 9.26 -17.37 16.52
N GLY A 234 10.01 -16.26 16.52
CA GLY A 234 11.36 -16.18 17.07
C GLY A 234 12.45 -16.95 16.31
N ASN A 235 12.07 -17.71 15.27
CA ASN A 235 13.01 -18.45 14.46
C ASN A 235 13.92 -17.48 13.67
N PRO A 236 15.23 -17.73 13.65
CA PRO A 236 16.15 -16.90 12.87
C PRO A 236 15.84 -17.01 11.38
N LEU A 237 16.16 -15.95 10.64
CA LEU A 237 16.14 -15.99 9.19
C LEU A 237 17.15 -17.04 8.71
N VAL A 238 16.76 -17.80 7.69
CA VAL A 238 17.71 -18.68 6.99
C VAL A 238 18.75 -17.77 6.33
N LEU A 239 19.98 -17.85 6.79
CA LEU A 239 21.09 -17.14 6.17
C LEU A 239 21.58 -17.96 4.97
N PRO A 240 21.54 -17.38 3.75
CA PRO A 240 22.07 -18.07 2.59
C PRO A 240 23.58 -18.29 2.75
N LYS A 241 24.04 -19.49 2.45
CA LYS A 241 25.48 -19.75 2.31
C LYS A 241 25.88 -19.45 0.87
N PHE A 242 26.82 -18.54 0.71
CA PHE A 242 27.35 -18.19 -0.61
C PHE A 242 28.54 -19.10 -0.93
N PHE A 243 28.48 -19.74 -2.08
CA PHE A 243 29.58 -20.55 -2.60
C PHE A 243 30.03 -19.96 -3.94
N TRP A 244 31.31 -19.63 -4.03
CA TRP A 244 31.89 -19.20 -5.29
C TRP A 244 32.21 -20.42 -6.15
N GLN A 245 31.61 -20.48 -7.36
CA GLN A 245 31.85 -21.55 -8.33
C GLN A 245 32.24 -20.95 -9.68
N GLY A 246 33.53 -20.82 -9.97
CA GLY A 246 34.06 -20.12 -11.15
C GLY A 246 33.71 -20.70 -12.52
N ARG A 247 33.11 -21.90 -12.60
CA ARG A 247 32.77 -22.58 -13.87
C ARG A 247 31.43 -23.31 -13.79
N LEU A 248 30.46 -22.74 -13.10
CA LEU A 248 29.12 -23.33 -12.88
C LEU A 248 28.46 -23.76 -14.19
N GLN A 249 28.48 -22.88 -15.19
CA GLN A 249 27.87 -23.14 -16.50
C GLN A 249 28.48 -24.35 -17.23
N LYS A 250 29.83 -24.52 -17.18
CA LYS A 250 30.51 -25.70 -17.75
C LYS A 250 30.21 -27.00 -17.00
N SER A 251 29.94 -26.93 -15.70
CA SER A 251 29.56 -28.12 -14.94
C SER A 251 28.10 -28.52 -15.24
N LEU A 252 27.21 -27.56 -15.34
CA LEU A 252 25.80 -27.80 -15.69
C LEU A 252 25.61 -28.35 -17.12
N THR A 253 26.35 -27.82 -18.10
CA THR A 253 26.33 -28.37 -19.47
C THR A 253 26.86 -29.80 -19.59
N ARG A 254 27.63 -30.27 -18.61
CA ARG A 254 28.11 -31.65 -18.48
C ARG A 254 27.21 -32.53 -17.59
N GLY A 255 26.02 -32.02 -17.18
CA GLY A 255 25.10 -32.74 -16.30
C GLY A 255 25.62 -33.00 -14.87
N LYS A 256 26.67 -32.26 -14.42
CA LYS A 256 27.27 -32.44 -13.10
C LYS A 256 26.93 -31.23 -12.21
N LEU A 257 26.29 -31.48 -11.07
CA LEU A 257 26.15 -30.46 -10.01
C LEU A 257 27.46 -30.34 -9.24
N PRO A 258 27.92 -29.12 -8.97
CA PRO A 258 29.08 -28.90 -8.06
C PRO A 258 28.82 -29.48 -6.68
N ARG A 259 29.83 -30.07 -6.05
CA ARG A 259 29.73 -30.67 -4.71
C ARG A 259 29.08 -29.76 -3.64
N PRO A 260 29.33 -28.42 -3.59
CA PRO A 260 28.68 -27.56 -2.62
C PRO A 260 27.16 -27.41 -2.79
N LEU A 261 26.59 -27.83 -3.92
CA LEU A 261 25.14 -27.80 -4.20
C LEU A 261 24.45 -29.16 -3.97
N LEU A 262 25.19 -30.15 -3.46
CA LEU A 262 24.67 -31.50 -3.20
C LEU A 262 24.35 -31.74 -1.71
N TYR A 263 24.43 -30.68 -0.86
CA TYR A 263 24.12 -30.74 0.58
C TYR A 263 23.18 -29.65 1.01
#